data_6b500f2e4fc44cd7adf3cdcb17279174
#
_entry.id   6b500f2e4fc44cd7adf3cdcb17279174
#
_cell.length_a   1.000
_cell.length_b   1.000
_cell.length_c   1.000
_cell.angle_alpha   90.00
_cell.angle_beta   90.00
_cell.angle_gamma   90.00
#
_symmetry.space_group_name_H-M   'P 1'
#
loop_
_entity.id
_entity.type
_entity.pdbx_description
1 polymer ?
#
loop_
_entity_poly.entity_id
_entity_poly.type
_entity_poly.pdbx_seq_one_letter_code
_entity_poly.pdbx_strand_id
1 'polypeptide(L)'
;GDGTDQPYDFTQPAPETPKVDDSYFSDAAFVGDSRTDGLLIYGGMKGATNLTSNGLSIFKLEEKKTLTIGGKKYTLMEALALHKYGKVYLSLGVNELGYYDDEGFYKAYCKAVDDIRACQPDAVIYIQGLIPLNEKVIKESGGRTYLTNDHLRIYNDLMKKTAQEKQAVYLDLYSAFVNGNGELPSEASKDGVHLRKSYCEQWMDYLRTHTVS
;
A
#
# COMPACT_ATOMS: atom_id res chain seq x y z
N GLY A 1 -8.78 25.14 26.81
CA GLY A 1 -9.51 24.00 26.34
C GLY A 1 -8.66 22.77 26.49
N ASP A 2 -9.08 21.86 27.33
CA ASP A 2 -8.37 20.61 27.57
C ASP A 2 -8.39 19.75 26.31
N GLY A 3 -7.43 20.00 25.43
CA GLY A 3 -7.10 19.05 24.39
C GLY A 3 -6.43 17.86 25.04
N THR A 4 -7.21 16.92 25.55
CA THR A 4 -6.68 15.60 25.82
C THR A 4 -6.33 15.00 24.47
N ASP A 5 -5.03 15.01 24.10
CA ASP A 5 -4.52 14.27 22.98
C ASP A 5 -4.83 12.80 23.22
N GLN A 6 -5.97 12.35 22.67
CA GLN A 6 -6.30 10.94 22.67
C GLN A 6 -5.26 10.26 21.78
N PRO A 7 -4.54 9.24 22.29
CA PRO A 7 -3.62 8.51 21.44
C PRO A 7 -4.37 7.90 20.26
N TYR A 8 -3.72 7.87 19.10
CA TYR A 8 -4.31 7.28 17.89
C TYR A 8 -4.65 5.81 18.12
N ASP A 9 -5.84 5.40 17.72
CA ASP A 9 -6.29 4.01 17.86
C ASP A 9 -5.83 3.16 16.67
N PHE A 10 -4.70 2.48 16.81
CA PHE A 10 -4.15 1.60 15.79
C PHE A 10 -4.91 0.27 15.65
N THR A 11 -5.91 -0.01 16.50
CA THR A 11 -6.72 -1.22 16.39
C THR A 11 -7.84 -1.10 15.35
N GLN A 12 -8.08 0.12 14.84
CA GLN A 12 -9.12 0.42 13.87
C GLN A 12 -8.50 0.97 12.58
N PRO A 13 -9.13 0.71 11.42
CA PRO A 13 -8.76 1.41 10.19
C PRO A 13 -8.90 2.92 10.38
N ALA A 14 -8.09 3.69 9.65
CA ALA A 14 -8.15 5.14 9.71
C ALA A 14 -9.56 5.63 9.34
N PRO A 15 -10.19 6.45 10.19
CA PRO A 15 -11.48 7.05 9.86
C PRO A 15 -11.33 8.15 8.79
N GLU A 16 -12.42 8.49 8.15
CA GLU A 16 -12.44 9.61 7.23
C GLU A 16 -12.12 10.92 7.98
N THR A 17 -11.25 11.70 7.37
CA THR A 17 -10.77 13.00 7.89
C THR A 17 -11.00 14.10 6.85
N PRO A 18 -10.93 15.38 7.24
CA PRO A 18 -11.00 16.46 6.26
C PRO A 18 -9.93 16.32 5.18
N LYS A 19 -10.29 16.61 3.93
CA LYS A 19 -9.39 16.49 2.78
C LYS A 19 -8.17 17.40 2.94
N VAL A 20 -6.98 16.82 2.79
CA VAL A 20 -5.72 17.57 2.83
C VAL A 20 -5.30 18.03 1.44
N ASP A 21 -4.43 19.06 1.39
CA ASP A 21 -3.73 19.45 0.19
C ASP A 21 -2.67 18.45 -0.21
N ASP A 22 -2.28 18.44 -1.47
CA ASP A 22 -1.22 17.57 -1.98
C ASP A 22 0.15 17.85 -1.34
N SER A 23 0.35 19.04 -0.76
CA SER A 23 1.53 19.35 0.04
C SER A 23 1.72 18.41 1.24
N TYR A 24 0.63 17.78 1.71
CA TYR A 24 0.71 16.75 2.75
C TYR A 24 1.63 15.60 2.35
N PHE A 25 1.69 15.28 1.06
CA PHE A 25 2.47 14.17 0.53
C PHE A 25 3.90 14.54 0.12
N SER A 26 4.30 15.81 0.28
CA SER A 26 5.63 16.27 -0.14
C SER A 26 6.79 15.59 0.61
N ASP A 27 6.53 15.10 1.82
CA ASP A 27 7.48 14.36 2.64
C ASP A 27 7.16 12.86 2.71
N ALA A 28 6.36 12.36 1.78
CA ALA A 28 5.94 10.96 1.75
C ALA A 28 6.76 10.13 0.77
N ALA A 29 7.09 8.91 1.16
CA ALA A 29 7.58 7.86 0.27
C ALA A 29 6.48 6.83 0.06
N PHE A 30 6.23 6.48 -1.20
CA PHE A 30 5.29 5.42 -1.59
C PHE A 30 6.08 4.17 -1.96
N VAL A 31 5.89 3.12 -1.18
CA VAL A 31 6.55 1.82 -1.37
C VAL A 31 5.51 0.82 -1.88
N GLY A 32 5.77 0.23 -3.02
CA GLY A 32 4.82 -0.70 -3.59
C GLY A 32 5.26 -1.33 -4.91
N ASP A 33 4.32 -2.03 -5.52
CA ASP A 33 4.46 -2.68 -6.81
C ASP A 33 3.89 -1.83 -7.95
N SER A 34 3.57 -2.46 -9.09
CA SER A 34 3.03 -1.77 -10.27
C SER A 34 1.68 -1.10 -10.03
N ARG A 35 0.86 -1.57 -9.07
CA ARG A 35 -0.39 -0.89 -8.72
C ARG A 35 -0.11 0.48 -8.12
N THR A 36 0.85 0.59 -7.21
CA THR A 36 1.25 1.86 -6.58
C THR A 36 1.92 2.78 -7.59
N ASP A 37 2.74 2.25 -8.49
CA ASP A 37 3.31 3.04 -9.58
C ASP A 37 2.22 3.68 -10.43
N GLY A 38 1.19 2.91 -10.78
CA GLY A 38 0.00 3.40 -11.49
C GLY A 38 -0.71 4.52 -10.73
N LEU A 39 -0.85 4.39 -9.41
CA LEU A 39 -1.40 5.45 -8.57
C LEU A 39 -0.61 6.76 -8.70
N LEU A 40 0.71 6.68 -8.64
CA LEU A 40 1.58 7.86 -8.69
C LEU A 40 1.62 8.49 -10.08
N ILE A 41 1.46 7.68 -11.13
CA ILE A 41 1.42 8.18 -12.51
C ILE A 41 0.06 8.84 -12.82
N TYR A 42 -1.05 8.19 -12.42
CA TYR A 42 -2.40 8.54 -12.87
C TYR A 42 -3.30 9.16 -11.81
N GLY A 43 -2.91 9.14 -10.55
CA GLY A 43 -3.76 9.60 -9.44
C GLY A 43 -3.92 11.11 -9.32
N GLY A 44 -3.12 11.88 -10.05
CA GLY A 44 -3.25 13.35 -10.08
C GLY A 44 -2.52 14.08 -8.96
N MET A 45 -1.69 13.37 -8.17
CA MET A 45 -0.88 13.97 -7.11
C MET A 45 0.59 13.95 -7.51
N LYS A 46 1.30 15.04 -7.22
CA LYS A 46 2.73 15.18 -7.48
C LYS A 46 3.47 15.55 -6.19
N GLY A 47 4.77 15.27 -6.16
CA GLY A 47 5.66 15.70 -5.08
C GLY A 47 6.05 14.62 -4.08
N ALA A 48 5.38 13.47 -4.09
CA ALA A 48 5.79 12.33 -3.28
C ALA A 48 6.95 11.56 -3.94
N THR A 49 7.72 10.86 -3.13
CA THR A 49 8.80 10.00 -3.64
C THR A 49 8.25 8.64 -4.06
N ASN A 50 8.57 8.24 -5.28
CA ASN A 50 8.17 6.94 -5.83
C ASN A 50 9.27 5.90 -5.55
N LEU A 51 8.98 4.96 -4.64
CA LEU A 51 9.83 3.81 -4.33
C LEU A 51 9.11 2.52 -4.71
N THR A 52 8.67 2.45 -5.97
CA THR A 52 7.95 1.30 -6.51
C THR A 52 8.78 0.53 -7.51
N SER A 53 8.54 -0.79 -7.60
CA SER A 53 9.14 -1.64 -8.62
C SER A 53 8.27 -2.88 -8.82
N ASN A 54 8.18 -3.36 -10.06
CA ASN A 54 7.47 -4.60 -10.37
C ASN A 54 8.13 -5.82 -9.70
N GLY A 55 9.43 -5.73 -9.42
CA GLY A 55 10.19 -6.81 -8.76
C GLY A 55 10.21 -6.71 -7.24
N LEU A 56 9.60 -5.65 -6.65
CA LEU A 56 9.59 -5.47 -5.21
C LEU A 56 8.61 -6.45 -4.57
N SER A 57 9.10 -7.25 -3.63
CA SER A 57 8.32 -8.24 -2.90
C SER A 57 8.54 -8.07 -1.41
N ILE A 58 7.47 -8.24 -0.61
CA ILE A 58 7.56 -8.23 0.85
C ILE A 58 8.51 -9.29 1.37
N PHE A 59 8.67 -10.40 0.64
CA PHE A 59 9.56 -11.49 1.03
C PHE A 59 11.05 -11.20 0.80
N LYS A 60 11.39 -10.17 -0.01
CA LYS A 60 12.77 -9.94 -0.48
C LYS A 60 13.17 -8.46 -0.48
N LEU A 61 12.60 -7.67 0.42
CA LEU A 61 12.83 -6.22 0.45
C LEU A 61 14.29 -5.83 0.66
N GLU A 62 15.05 -6.61 1.41
CA GLU A 62 16.43 -6.30 1.78
C GLU A 62 17.46 -7.02 0.90
N GLU A 63 17.03 -8.06 0.18
CA GLU A 63 17.94 -8.93 -0.56
C GLU A 63 18.16 -8.48 -2.01
N LYS A 64 17.15 -7.83 -2.60
CA LYS A 64 17.17 -7.46 -4.02
C LYS A 64 17.24 -5.96 -4.22
N LYS A 65 18.18 -5.53 -5.06
CA LYS A 65 18.30 -4.15 -5.54
C LYS A 65 17.34 -3.94 -6.72
N THR A 66 16.04 -3.78 -6.42
CA THR A 66 14.99 -3.64 -7.45
C THR A 66 14.65 -2.20 -7.77
N LEU A 67 15.11 -1.24 -6.96
CA LEU A 67 14.81 0.18 -7.15
C LEU A 67 15.96 0.86 -7.89
N THR A 68 15.63 1.66 -8.91
CA THR A 68 16.63 2.45 -9.65
C THR A 68 16.39 3.93 -9.40
N ILE A 69 17.40 4.61 -8.84
CA ILE A 69 17.35 6.05 -8.56
C ILE A 69 18.65 6.66 -9.10
N GLY A 70 18.50 7.63 -10.00
CA GLY A 70 19.66 8.31 -10.61
C GLY A 70 20.60 7.34 -11.33
N GLY A 71 20.08 6.28 -11.94
CA GLY A 71 20.85 5.27 -12.66
C GLY A 71 21.52 4.22 -11.77
N LYS A 72 21.43 4.33 -10.46
CA LYS A 72 21.96 3.37 -9.51
C LYS A 72 20.85 2.49 -8.92
N LYS A 73 21.18 1.23 -8.64
CA LYS A 73 20.24 0.26 -8.06
C LYS A 73 20.38 0.19 -6.54
N TYR A 74 19.23 0.10 -5.86
CA TYR A 74 19.13 0.05 -4.41
C TYR A 74 18.15 -1.03 -3.96
N THR A 75 18.40 -1.58 -2.76
CA THR A 75 17.33 -2.25 -2.02
C THR A 75 16.36 -1.19 -1.49
N LEU A 76 15.18 -1.60 -1.04
CA LEU A 76 14.22 -0.66 -0.44
C LEU A 76 14.85 0.09 0.75
N MET A 77 15.53 -0.62 1.64
CA MET A 77 16.08 0.01 2.84
C MET A 77 17.22 0.98 2.50
N GLU A 78 18.04 0.65 1.51
CA GLU A 78 19.05 1.58 1.00
C GLU A 78 18.40 2.85 0.42
N ALA A 79 17.33 2.67 -0.36
CA ALA A 79 16.61 3.80 -0.97
C ALA A 79 15.94 4.68 0.08
N LEU A 80 15.30 4.09 1.09
CA LEU A 80 14.69 4.83 2.20
C LEU A 80 15.71 5.63 3.01
N ALA A 81 16.94 5.12 3.12
CA ALA A 81 18.00 5.78 3.86
C ALA A 81 18.57 7.04 3.17
N LEU A 82 18.23 7.27 1.90
CA LEU A 82 18.74 8.43 1.16
C LEU A 82 18.15 9.76 1.64
N HIS A 83 16.95 9.76 2.20
CA HIS A 83 16.25 10.95 2.66
C HIS A 83 15.48 10.67 3.93
N LYS A 84 15.09 11.74 4.64
CA LYS A 84 14.12 11.65 5.75
C LYS A 84 12.72 11.86 5.20
N TYR A 85 11.78 11.02 5.66
CA TYR A 85 10.38 11.10 5.30
C TYR A 85 9.51 11.30 6.54
N GLY A 86 8.46 12.09 6.40
CA GLY A 86 7.44 12.23 7.44
C GLY A 86 6.38 11.13 7.37
N LYS A 87 6.25 10.49 6.20
CA LYS A 87 5.26 9.44 5.95
C LYS A 87 5.83 8.38 5.02
N VAL A 88 5.48 7.13 5.29
CA VAL A 88 5.78 6.00 4.40
C VAL A 88 4.47 5.26 4.14
N TYR A 89 4.03 5.25 2.89
CA TYR A 89 2.86 4.49 2.44
C TYR A 89 3.33 3.17 1.86
N LEU A 90 2.95 2.07 2.50
CA LEU A 90 3.36 0.71 2.11
C LEU A 90 2.17 -0.05 1.52
N SER A 91 2.32 -0.56 0.30
CA SER A 91 1.31 -1.41 -0.35
C SER A 91 2.00 -2.51 -1.16
N LEU A 92 2.09 -3.69 -0.57
CA LEU A 92 2.61 -4.89 -1.21
C LEU A 92 1.72 -6.08 -0.85
N GLY A 93 1.63 -7.08 -1.71
CA GLY A 93 0.92 -8.31 -1.39
C GLY A 93 0.24 -9.01 -2.58
N VAL A 94 -0.22 -8.28 -3.59
CA VAL A 94 -0.94 -8.90 -4.72
C VAL A 94 -0.05 -9.92 -5.45
N ASN A 95 1.19 -9.56 -5.73
CA ASN A 95 2.13 -10.43 -6.42
C ASN A 95 2.59 -11.62 -5.57
N GLU A 96 2.39 -11.55 -4.26
CA GLU A 96 2.79 -12.59 -3.31
C GLU A 96 1.71 -13.63 -3.06
N LEU A 97 0.49 -13.45 -3.61
CA LEU A 97 -0.63 -14.39 -3.45
C LEU A 97 -0.29 -15.81 -3.96
N GLY A 98 0.59 -15.91 -4.94
CA GLY A 98 1.01 -17.20 -5.51
C GLY A 98 1.98 -18.01 -4.68
N TYR A 99 2.52 -17.45 -3.59
CA TYR A 99 3.46 -18.18 -2.73
C TYR A 99 2.76 -19.13 -1.78
N TYR A 100 1.47 -18.92 -1.46
CA TYR A 100 0.68 -19.75 -0.53
C TYR A 100 1.36 -19.96 0.83
N ASP A 101 1.99 -18.90 1.34
CA ASP A 101 2.68 -18.89 2.63
C ASP A 101 2.18 -17.72 3.47
N ASP A 102 0.99 -17.89 4.06
CA ASP A 102 0.33 -16.82 4.82
C ASP A 102 1.11 -16.45 6.09
N GLU A 103 1.66 -17.44 6.78
CA GLU A 103 2.47 -17.18 7.98
C GLU A 103 3.75 -16.43 7.64
N GLY A 104 4.43 -16.84 6.57
CA GLY A 104 5.62 -16.14 6.06
C GLY A 104 5.31 -14.73 5.60
N PHE A 105 4.15 -14.52 4.97
CA PHE A 105 3.69 -13.20 4.57
C PHE A 105 3.51 -12.28 5.79
N TYR A 106 2.83 -12.77 6.82
CA TYR A 106 2.65 -12.01 8.06
C TYR A 106 3.98 -11.65 8.71
N LYS A 107 4.88 -12.62 8.86
CA LYS A 107 6.22 -12.40 9.46
C LYS A 107 7.02 -11.39 8.64
N ALA A 108 6.97 -11.49 7.32
CA ALA A 108 7.67 -10.56 6.42
C ALA A 108 7.11 -9.14 6.52
N TYR A 109 5.78 -8.98 6.64
CA TYR A 109 5.17 -7.66 6.84
C TYR A 109 5.58 -7.04 8.17
N CYS A 110 5.55 -7.81 9.25
CA CYS A 110 5.99 -7.34 10.56
C CYS A 110 7.45 -6.87 10.51
N LYS A 111 8.33 -7.67 9.90
CA LYS A 111 9.74 -7.32 9.74
C LYS A 111 9.92 -6.05 8.90
N ALA A 112 9.18 -5.94 7.81
CA ALA A 112 9.25 -4.75 6.93
C ALA A 112 8.87 -3.48 7.70
N VAL A 113 7.81 -3.50 8.49
CA VAL A 113 7.40 -2.35 9.29
C VAL A 113 8.45 -2.01 10.33
N ASP A 114 9.01 -3.01 11.03
CA ASP A 114 10.08 -2.79 12.01
C ASP A 114 11.31 -2.14 11.36
N ASP A 115 11.73 -2.63 10.20
CA ASP A 115 12.91 -2.13 9.48
C ASP A 115 12.67 -0.72 8.94
N ILE A 116 11.48 -0.45 8.40
CA ILE A 116 11.10 0.90 7.95
C ILE A 116 11.12 1.86 9.13
N ARG A 117 10.56 1.48 10.25
CA ARG A 117 10.54 2.34 11.46
C ARG A 117 11.93 2.60 12.00
N ALA A 118 12.82 1.61 11.98
CA ALA A 118 14.21 1.80 12.38
C ALA A 118 14.93 2.79 11.46
N CYS A 119 14.64 2.76 10.17
CA CYS A 119 15.21 3.68 9.18
C CYS A 119 14.58 5.08 9.24
N GLN A 120 13.26 5.15 9.47
CA GLN A 120 12.49 6.39 9.49
C GLN A 120 11.69 6.50 10.80
N PRO A 121 12.36 6.76 11.94
CA PRO A 121 11.74 6.67 13.27
C PRO A 121 10.64 7.70 13.50
N ASP A 122 10.68 8.83 12.78
CA ASP A 122 9.69 9.91 12.93
C ASP A 122 8.56 9.84 11.91
N ALA A 123 8.60 8.88 10.98
CA ALA A 123 7.58 8.77 9.95
C ALA A 123 6.32 8.08 10.46
N VAL A 124 5.17 8.57 10.01
CA VAL A 124 3.91 7.83 10.10
C VAL A 124 3.94 6.72 9.04
N ILE A 125 3.74 5.48 9.46
CA ILE A 125 3.69 4.35 8.54
C ILE A 125 2.23 4.02 8.26
N TYR A 126 1.84 4.12 6.97
CA TYR A 126 0.53 3.74 6.48
C TYR A 126 0.64 2.39 5.77
N ILE A 127 -0.12 1.40 6.24
CA ILE A 127 -0.27 0.12 5.56
C ILE A 127 -1.57 0.18 4.77
N GLN A 128 -1.46 0.14 3.45
CA GLN A 128 -2.61 0.18 2.57
C GLN A 128 -3.13 -1.24 2.33
N GLY A 129 -4.32 -1.55 2.84
CA GLY A 129 -5.00 -2.78 2.52
C GLY A 129 -5.16 -2.93 1.01
N LEU A 130 -5.08 -4.15 0.51
CA LEU A 130 -5.09 -4.43 -0.92
C LEU A 130 -6.48 -4.13 -1.51
N ILE A 131 -6.48 -3.37 -2.59
CA ILE A 131 -7.66 -3.13 -3.41
C ILE A 131 -8.09 -4.47 -4.02
N PRO A 132 -9.40 -4.77 -4.08
CA PRO A 132 -9.86 -6.06 -4.61
C PRO A 132 -9.46 -6.28 -6.07
N LEU A 133 -9.65 -7.50 -6.52
CA LEU A 133 -9.39 -7.96 -7.89
C LEU A 133 -10.73 -8.19 -8.60
N ASN A 134 -10.71 -8.16 -9.94
CA ASN A 134 -11.81 -8.69 -10.72
C ASN A 134 -11.36 -10.01 -11.35
N GLU A 135 -11.78 -11.14 -10.77
CA GLU A 135 -11.30 -12.46 -11.16
C GLU A 135 -11.74 -12.87 -12.57
N LYS A 136 -12.94 -12.46 -12.98
CA LYS A 136 -13.43 -12.74 -14.34
C LYS A 136 -12.57 -12.03 -15.38
N VAL A 137 -12.27 -10.74 -15.16
CA VAL A 137 -11.43 -9.97 -16.08
C VAL A 137 -10.00 -10.51 -16.10
N ILE A 138 -9.46 -10.92 -14.94
CA ILE A 138 -8.15 -11.57 -14.86
C ILE A 138 -8.10 -12.81 -15.74
N LYS A 139 -9.11 -13.67 -15.63
CA LYS A 139 -9.19 -14.91 -16.40
C LYS A 139 -9.29 -14.63 -17.91
N GLU A 140 -10.15 -13.68 -18.30
CA GLU A 140 -10.33 -13.28 -19.70
C GLU A 140 -9.07 -12.67 -20.31
N SER A 141 -8.25 -12.03 -19.49
CA SER A 141 -6.98 -11.40 -19.90
C SER A 141 -5.79 -12.37 -19.86
N GLY A 142 -6.02 -13.63 -19.50
CA GLY A 142 -4.94 -14.63 -19.40
C GLY A 142 -4.07 -14.44 -18.15
N GLY A 143 -4.58 -13.81 -17.09
CA GLY A 143 -3.86 -13.58 -15.84
C GLY A 143 -3.70 -14.84 -15.00
N ARG A 144 -2.97 -14.70 -13.90
CA ARG A 144 -2.64 -15.82 -13.02
C ARG A 144 -3.84 -16.29 -12.21
N THR A 145 -4.04 -17.61 -12.13
CA THR A 145 -5.16 -18.23 -11.41
C THR A 145 -5.06 -18.10 -9.89
N TYR A 146 -3.88 -17.85 -9.34
CA TYR A 146 -3.71 -17.65 -7.91
C TYR A 146 -4.22 -16.28 -7.42
N LEU A 147 -4.52 -15.36 -8.34
CA LEU A 147 -5.04 -14.03 -8.02
C LEU A 147 -6.53 -14.13 -7.68
N THR A 148 -6.84 -14.36 -6.40
CA THR A 148 -8.21 -14.50 -5.91
C THR A 148 -8.50 -13.52 -4.80
N ASN A 149 -9.76 -13.06 -4.72
CA ASN A 149 -10.21 -12.19 -3.64
C ASN A 149 -10.28 -12.91 -2.29
N ASP A 150 -10.56 -14.21 -2.29
CA ASP A 150 -10.57 -14.99 -1.05
C ASP A 150 -9.19 -14.94 -0.36
N HIS A 151 -8.12 -15.18 -1.10
CA HIS A 151 -6.76 -15.12 -0.57
C HIS A 151 -6.32 -13.67 -0.27
N LEU A 152 -6.73 -12.73 -1.12
CA LEU A 152 -6.46 -11.31 -0.90
C LEU A 152 -7.07 -10.83 0.43
N ARG A 153 -8.28 -11.27 0.77
CA ARG A 153 -8.90 -10.92 2.06
C ARG A 153 -8.12 -11.48 3.25
N ILE A 154 -7.56 -12.69 3.12
CA ILE A 154 -6.68 -13.25 4.14
C ILE A 154 -5.45 -12.37 4.33
N TYR A 155 -4.82 -11.94 3.24
CA TYR A 155 -3.68 -11.02 3.31
C TYR A 155 -4.05 -9.68 3.95
N ASN A 156 -5.22 -9.15 3.64
CA ASN A 156 -5.68 -7.90 4.26
C ASN A 156 -5.87 -8.04 5.77
N ASP A 157 -6.38 -9.18 6.24
CA ASP A 157 -6.51 -9.45 7.67
C ASP A 157 -5.13 -9.51 8.35
N LEU A 158 -4.15 -10.12 7.71
CA LEU A 158 -2.77 -10.18 8.20
C LEU A 158 -2.08 -8.81 8.20
N MET A 159 -2.33 -8.01 7.18
CA MET A 159 -1.82 -6.63 7.10
C MET A 159 -2.43 -5.75 8.19
N LYS A 160 -3.73 -5.91 8.45
CA LYS A 160 -4.42 -5.20 9.54
C LYS A 160 -3.86 -5.63 10.91
N LYS A 161 -3.63 -6.92 11.10
CA LYS A 161 -3.00 -7.44 12.31
C LYS A 161 -1.60 -6.87 12.52
N THR A 162 -0.80 -6.79 11.44
CA THR A 162 0.52 -6.15 11.46
C THR A 162 0.42 -4.70 11.91
N ALA A 163 -0.53 -3.95 11.35
CA ALA A 163 -0.75 -2.54 11.70
C ALA A 163 -1.06 -2.38 13.19
N GLN A 164 -1.92 -3.23 13.74
CA GLN A 164 -2.26 -3.21 15.17
C GLN A 164 -1.03 -3.49 16.04
N GLU A 165 -0.30 -4.54 15.73
CA GLU A 165 0.85 -4.97 16.54
C GLU A 165 2.03 -4.02 16.46
N LYS A 166 2.25 -3.39 15.30
CA LYS A 166 3.39 -2.52 15.05
C LYS A 166 3.05 -1.04 15.15
N GLN A 167 1.83 -0.69 15.55
CA GLN A 167 1.36 0.69 15.66
C GLN A 167 1.56 1.47 14.35
N ALA A 168 1.13 0.87 13.25
CA ALA A 168 1.02 1.51 11.95
C ALA A 168 -0.45 1.79 11.63
N VAL A 169 -0.69 2.76 10.76
CA VAL A 169 -2.03 3.16 10.37
C VAL A 169 -2.53 2.24 9.25
N TYR A 170 -3.63 1.53 9.46
CA TYR A 170 -4.24 0.70 8.43
C TYR A 170 -5.25 1.50 7.60
N LEU A 171 -5.12 1.44 6.29
CA LEU A 171 -6.04 2.07 5.34
C LEU A 171 -6.87 1.00 4.65
N ASP A 172 -8.18 1.00 4.89
CA ASP A 172 -9.10 0.00 4.34
C ASP A 172 -9.54 0.34 2.92
N LEU A 173 -8.60 0.22 1.99
CA LEU A 173 -8.88 0.45 0.58
C LEU A 173 -9.77 -0.63 -0.04
N TYR A 174 -9.77 -1.83 0.53
CA TYR A 174 -10.65 -2.89 0.06
C TYR A 174 -12.11 -2.44 0.10
N SER A 175 -12.57 -1.95 1.26
CA SER A 175 -13.95 -1.51 1.44
C SER A 175 -14.32 -0.31 0.57
N ALA A 176 -13.34 0.54 0.22
CA ALA A 176 -13.58 1.70 -0.63
C ALA A 176 -13.81 1.32 -2.11
N PHE A 177 -13.34 0.16 -2.56
CA PHE A 177 -13.38 -0.24 -3.97
C PHE A 177 -14.24 -1.46 -4.26
N VAL A 178 -14.55 -2.26 -3.25
CA VAL A 178 -15.30 -3.50 -3.45
C VAL A 178 -16.76 -3.22 -3.85
N ASN A 179 -17.27 -3.97 -4.84
CA ASN A 179 -18.68 -3.93 -5.22
C ASN A 179 -19.51 -4.91 -4.37
N GLY A 180 -20.81 -5.00 -4.65
CA GLY A 180 -21.73 -5.89 -3.94
C GLY A 180 -21.45 -7.39 -4.07
N ASN A 181 -20.59 -7.77 -5.03
CA ASN A 181 -20.20 -9.16 -5.28
C ASN A 181 -18.83 -9.50 -4.65
N GLY A 182 -18.24 -8.61 -3.87
CA GLY A 182 -16.94 -8.82 -3.24
C GLY A 182 -15.75 -8.67 -4.20
N GLU A 183 -15.92 -7.92 -5.28
CA GLU A 183 -14.92 -7.77 -6.34
C GLU A 183 -14.67 -6.30 -6.68
N LEU A 184 -13.55 -6.06 -7.35
CA LEU A 184 -13.29 -4.80 -8.04
C LEU A 184 -14.29 -4.68 -9.21
N PRO A 185 -14.98 -3.54 -9.41
CA PRO A 185 -15.84 -3.37 -10.57
C PRO A 185 -15.08 -3.64 -11.89
N SER A 186 -15.74 -4.29 -12.85
CA SER A 186 -15.10 -4.64 -14.11
C SER A 186 -14.62 -3.43 -14.91
N GLU A 187 -15.32 -2.31 -14.80
CA GLU A 187 -14.95 -1.05 -15.46
C GLU A 187 -13.72 -0.39 -14.83
N ALA A 188 -13.30 -0.83 -13.65
CA ALA A 188 -12.16 -0.24 -12.94
C ALA A 188 -10.81 -0.68 -13.49
N SER A 189 -10.77 -1.80 -14.23
CA SER A 189 -9.50 -2.40 -14.65
C SER A 189 -9.62 -3.12 -15.97
N LYS A 190 -8.63 -2.93 -16.83
CA LYS A 190 -8.55 -3.63 -18.11
C LYS A 190 -8.12 -5.09 -17.95
N ASP A 191 -7.26 -5.38 -16.97
CA ASP A 191 -6.71 -6.72 -16.73
C ASP A 191 -7.19 -7.36 -15.41
N GLY A 192 -8.03 -6.66 -14.66
CA GLY A 192 -8.56 -7.11 -13.39
C GLY A 192 -7.69 -6.81 -12.17
N VAL A 193 -6.50 -6.26 -12.38
CA VAL A 193 -5.49 -5.96 -11.33
C VAL A 193 -5.14 -4.48 -11.30
N HIS A 194 -4.69 -3.94 -12.43
CA HIS A 194 -4.24 -2.55 -12.54
C HIS A 194 -5.42 -1.61 -12.75
N LEU A 195 -5.45 -0.51 -12.00
CA LEU A 195 -6.56 0.43 -12.02
C LEU A 195 -6.46 1.41 -13.19
N ARG A 196 -7.62 1.71 -13.81
CA ARG A 196 -7.73 2.79 -14.77
C ARG A 196 -7.55 4.15 -14.06
N LYS A 197 -7.23 5.18 -14.83
CA LYS A 197 -6.95 6.53 -14.34
C LYS A 197 -8.00 7.05 -13.35
N SER A 198 -9.30 6.94 -13.67
CA SER A 198 -10.37 7.43 -12.79
C SER A 198 -10.39 6.74 -11.43
N TYR A 199 -10.01 5.47 -11.38
CA TYR A 199 -9.92 4.72 -10.13
C TYR A 199 -8.60 4.99 -9.39
N CYS A 200 -7.53 5.30 -10.08
CA CYS A 200 -6.32 5.83 -9.45
C CYS A 200 -6.59 7.18 -8.79
N GLU A 201 -7.37 8.03 -9.44
CA GLU A 201 -7.80 9.31 -8.86
C GLU A 201 -8.68 9.11 -7.62
N GLN A 202 -9.59 8.13 -7.65
CA GLN A 202 -10.40 7.74 -6.48
C GLN A 202 -9.52 7.22 -5.34
N TRP A 203 -8.53 6.41 -5.64
CA TRP A 203 -7.55 5.94 -4.65
C TRP A 203 -6.82 7.11 -4.00
N MET A 204 -6.33 8.06 -4.80
CA MET A 204 -5.64 9.22 -4.27
C MET A 204 -6.54 10.08 -3.40
N ASP A 205 -7.82 10.25 -3.78
CA ASP A 205 -8.80 10.99 -2.98
C ASP A 205 -9.07 10.28 -1.63
N TYR A 206 -9.07 8.95 -1.61
CA TYR A 206 -9.14 8.20 -0.35
C TYR A 206 -7.95 8.54 0.55
N LEU A 207 -6.76 8.59 0.01
CA LEU A 207 -5.56 8.94 0.81
C LEU A 207 -5.63 10.37 1.34
N ARG A 208 -6.17 11.31 0.57
CA ARG A 208 -6.34 12.70 1.01
C ARG A 208 -7.35 12.85 2.15
N THR A 209 -8.26 11.93 2.30
CA THR A 209 -9.35 11.98 3.29
C THR A 209 -9.21 10.97 4.43
N HIS A 210 -8.07 10.30 4.53
CA HIS A 210 -7.78 9.34 5.59
C HIS A 210 -6.36 9.55 6.10
N THR A 211 -6.17 10.62 6.83
CA THR A 211 -4.85 11.04 7.29
C THR A 211 -4.78 11.07 8.81
N VAL A 212 -3.58 10.91 9.31
CA VAL A 212 -3.24 11.08 10.72
C VAL A 212 -2.29 12.27 10.83
N SER A 213 -2.61 13.16 11.73
CA SER A 213 -1.78 14.35 11.95
C SER A 213 -0.65 14.09 12.96
#